data_24cc65a695039182cf63c27b79de7012
#
_entry.id   24cc65a695039182cf63c27b79de7012
#
_cell.length_a   1.000
_cell.length_b   1.000
_cell.length_c   1.000
_cell.angle_alpha   90.00
_cell.angle_beta   90.00
_cell.angle_gamma   90.00
#
_symmetry.space_group_name_H-M   'P 1'
#
loop_
_entity.id
_entity.type
_entity.pdbx_description
1 polymer ?
#
loop_
_entity_poly.entity_id
_entity_poly.type
_entity_poly.pdbx_seq_one_letter_code
_entity_poly.pdbx_strand_id
1 'polypeptide(L)'
;MSEQYVHWFRNSAPYINAHRGKTFVLLFGGEAVNHENFRNIVHDIALLHSLGIKLVLVHGARPQIDENLVEYGLTTPYHNGLRVTTREALRCVMDAVGAIRLEIEALLSMGLSNSPMYGAKIDAVSGNFITAKPYGVRDGVAFALTGDVRAVDTEVIKKNLANHPIVIPGPT
;
A
#
# COMPACT_ATOMS: atom_id res chain seq x y z
N MET A 1 -21.10 -18.51 -23.70
CA MET A 1 -21.17 -17.21 -22.97
C MET A 1 -22.51 -16.56 -23.31
N SER A 2 -23.28 -16.13 -22.34
CA SER A 2 -24.57 -15.52 -22.61
C SER A 2 -24.39 -14.14 -23.25
N GLU A 3 -25.30 -13.74 -24.12
CA GLU A 3 -25.35 -12.44 -24.79
C GLU A 3 -25.27 -11.27 -23.79
N GLN A 4 -25.79 -11.49 -22.60
CA GLN A 4 -25.78 -10.54 -21.47
C GLN A 4 -24.36 -10.18 -21.00
N TYR A 5 -23.41 -11.13 -20.95
CA TYR A 5 -22.02 -10.84 -20.56
C TYR A 5 -21.30 -10.01 -21.62
N VAL A 6 -21.54 -10.29 -22.89
CA VAL A 6 -20.98 -9.51 -24.01
C VAL A 6 -21.49 -8.08 -23.97
N HIS A 7 -22.78 -7.89 -23.71
CA HIS A 7 -23.37 -6.56 -23.59
C HIS A 7 -22.79 -5.79 -22.42
N TRP A 8 -22.70 -6.43 -21.23
CA TRP A 8 -22.10 -5.82 -20.05
C TRP A 8 -20.64 -5.41 -20.29
N PHE A 9 -19.83 -6.27 -20.91
CA PHE A 9 -18.44 -5.97 -21.19
C PHE A 9 -18.30 -4.79 -22.18
N ARG A 10 -19.14 -4.73 -23.21
CA ARG A 10 -19.17 -3.58 -24.14
C ARG A 10 -19.53 -2.26 -23.43
N ASN A 11 -20.44 -2.30 -22.49
CA ASN A 11 -20.82 -1.14 -21.68
C ASN A 11 -19.72 -0.67 -20.72
N SER A 12 -18.71 -1.51 -20.44
CA SER A 12 -17.54 -1.13 -19.65
C SER A 12 -16.50 -0.33 -20.45
N ALA A 13 -16.55 -0.36 -21.79
CA ALA A 13 -15.53 0.27 -22.63
C ALA A 13 -15.34 1.77 -22.40
N PRO A 14 -16.38 2.61 -22.17
CA PRO A 14 -16.20 4.03 -21.87
C PRO A 14 -15.39 4.26 -20.59
N TYR A 15 -15.63 3.45 -19.55
CA TYR A 15 -14.91 3.54 -18.27
C TYR A 15 -13.45 3.12 -18.44
N ILE A 16 -13.20 2.04 -19.17
CA ILE A 16 -11.83 1.59 -19.48
C ILE A 16 -11.08 2.69 -20.24
N ASN A 17 -11.69 3.30 -21.23
CA ASN A 17 -11.07 4.36 -22.02
C ASN A 17 -10.81 5.62 -21.21
N ALA A 18 -11.71 5.98 -20.29
CA ALA A 18 -11.58 7.15 -19.43
C ALA A 18 -10.40 7.04 -18.45
N HIS A 19 -10.07 5.81 -18.02
CA HIS A 19 -9.09 5.56 -16.96
C HIS A 19 -7.77 4.99 -17.47
N ARG A 20 -7.71 4.43 -18.67
CA ARG A 20 -6.49 3.90 -19.27
C ARG A 20 -5.38 4.96 -19.28
N GLY A 21 -4.19 4.59 -18.84
CA GLY A 21 -3.01 5.47 -18.72
C GLY A 21 -3.05 6.45 -17.55
N LYS A 22 -4.15 6.46 -16.76
CA LYS A 22 -4.22 7.26 -15.53
C LYS A 22 -3.46 6.57 -14.40
N THR A 23 -3.12 7.36 -13.39
CA THR A 23 -2.51 6.86 -12.14
C THR A 23 -3.54 6.92 -11.03
N PHE A 24 -3.79 5.78 -10.39
CA PHE A 24 -4.62 5.69 -9.19
C PHE A 24 -3.73 5.51 -7.97
N VAL A 25 -4.12 6.17 -6.89
CA VAL A 25 -3.52 5.96 -5.57
C VAL A 25 -4.50 5.16 -4.74
N LEU A 26 -4.11 3.96 -4.36
CA LEU A 26 -4.90 3.06 -3.52
C LEU A 26 -4.33 3.07 -2.11
N LEU A 27 -5.13 3.52 -1.15
CA LEU A 27 -4.78 3.53 0.27
C LEU A 27 -5.60 2.45 0.99
N PHE A 28 -4.95 1.59 1.74
CA PHE A 28 -5.59 0.58 2.58
C PHE A 28 -4.87 0.43 3.93
N GLY A 29 -5.63 0.19 4.98
CA GLY A 29 -5.10 -0.02 6.33
C GLY A 29 -4.43 -1.37 6.49
N GLY A 30 -3.66 -1.54 7.56
CA GLY A 30 -3.08 -2.83 7.94
C GLY A 30 -4.14 -3.90 8.22
N GLU A 31 -5.34 -3.50 8.62
CA GLU A 31 -6.51 -4.37 8.82
C GLU A 31 -6.91 -5.08 7.52
N ALA A 32 -6.81 -4.38 6.38
CA ALA A 32 -7.13 -4.97 5.08
C ALA A 32 -6.12 -6.05 4.69
N VAL A 33 -4.84 -5.87 5.04
CA VAL A 33 -3.78 -6.85 4.76
C VAL A 33 -4.01 -8.14 5.55
N ASN A 34 -4.39 -8.04 6.82
CA ASN A 34 -4.68 -9.19 7.68
C ASN A 34 -6.02 -9.90 7.32
N HIS A 35 -6.84 -9.29 6.47
CA HIS A 35 -8.14 -9.85 6.15
C HIS A 35 -8.03 -10.98 5.11
N GLU A 36 -8.76 -12.07 5.29
CA GLU A 36 -8.77 -13.22 4.37
C GLU A 36 -9.07 -12.85 2.90
N ASN A 37 -9.83 -11.77 2.71
CA ASN A 37 -10.20 -11.25 1.38
C ASN A 37 -9.10 -10.42 0.72
N PHE A 38 -7.95 -10.21 1.36
CA PHE A 38 -6.87 -9.38 0.80
C PHE A 38 -6.36 -9.91 -0.54
N ARG A 39 -6.35 -11.22 -0.73
CA ARG A 39 -6.00 -11.84 -2.01
C ARG A 39 -6.90 -11.38 -3.16
N ASN A 40 -8.19 -11.14 -2.90
CA ASN A 40 -9.11 -10.60 -3.91
C ASN A 40 -8.78 -9.14 -4.25
N ILE A 41 -8.34 -8.34 -3.27
CA ILE A 41 -7.85 -6.98 -3.52
C ILE A 41 -6.62 -7.04 -4.44
N VAL A 42 -5.72 -8.00 -4.26
CA VAL A 42 -4.56 -8.20 -5.15
C VAL A 42 -5.02 -8.59 -6.57
N HIS A 43 -6.09 -9.40 -6.70
CA HIS A 43 -6.68 -9.70 -8.01
C HIS A 43 -7.26 -8.45 -8.68
N ASP A 44 -7.93 -7.59 -7.90
CA ASP A 44 -8.47 -6.32 -8.43
C ASP A 44 -7.36 -5.35 -8.84
N ILE A 45 -6.26 -5.30 -8.10
CA ILE A 45 -5.05 -4.56 -8.45
C ILE A 45 -4.49 -5.06 -9.79
N ALA A 46 -4.38 -6.38 -9.96
CA ALA A 46 -3.93 -6.99 -11.21
C ALA A 46 -4.88 -6.68 -12.38
N LEU A 47 -6.18 -6.69 -12.14
CA LEU A 47 -7.18 -6.31 -13.13
C LEU A 47 -7.02 -4.86 -13.57
N LEU A 48 -6.91 -3.93 -12.62
CA LEU A 48 -6.69 -2.50 -12.92
C LEU A 48 -5.42 -2.30 -13.75
N HIS A 49 -4.33 -2.98 -13.38
CA HIS A 49 -3.11 -2.97 -14.17
C HIS A 49 -3.34 -3.48 -15.60
N SER A 50 -4.04 -4.60 -15.78
CA SER A 50 -4.35 -5.18 -17.10
C SER A 50 -5.20 -4.25 -17.96
N LEU A 51 -5.98 -3.37 -17.36
CA LEU A 51 -6.74 -2.31 -18.05
C LEU A 51 -5.88 -1.10 -18.41
N GLY A 52 -4.58 -1.13 -18.09
CA GLY A 52 -3.62 -0.07 -18.42
C GLY A 52 -3.60 1.09 -17.44
N ILE A 53 -4.06 0.87 -16.20
CA ILE A 53 -4.00 1.84 -15.11
C ILE A 53 -2.68 1.66 -14.36
N LYS A 54 -2.01 2.76 -14.04
CA LYS A 54 -0.81 2.79 -13.19
C LYS A 54 -1.23 2.95 -11.73
N LEU A 55 -0.54 2.27 -10.81
CA LEU A 55 -0.98 2.20 -9.43
C LEU A 55 0.11 2.66 -8.46
N VAL A 56 -0.28 3.47 -7.49
CA VAL A 56 0.52 3.77 -6.30
C VAL A 56 -0.20 3.14 -5.11
N LEU A 57 0.44 2.15 -4.47
CA LEU A 57 -0.15 1.42 -3.34
C LEU A 57 0.42 1.98 -2.03
N VAL A 58 -0.44 2.54 -1.21
CA VAL A 58 -0.09 3.05 0.13
C VAL A 58 -0.76 2.17 1.17
N HIS A 59 0.03 1.52 2.01
CA HIS A 59 -0.51 0.65 3.05
C HIS A 59 -0.26 1.17 4.46
N GLY A 60 -1.19 0.89 5.37
CA GLY A 60 -1.01 1.03 6.81
C GLY A 60 -0.43 -0.24 7.44
N ALA A 61 -0.07 -0.15 8.73
CA ALA A 61 0.49 -1.27 9.49
C ALA A 61 0.08 -1.23 10.98
N ARG A 62 -0.98 -0.48 11.33
CA ARG A 62 -1.33 -0.24 12.74
C ARG A 62 -1.55 -1.53 13.54
N PRO A 63 -2.39 -2.49 13.11
CA PRO A 63 -2.59 -3.73 13.86
C PRO A 63 -1.31 -4.52 14.03
N GLN A 64 -0.51 -4.66 12.98
CA GLN A 64 0.73 -5.43 13.01
C GLN A 64 1.80 -4.78 13.91
N ILE A 65 1.82 -3.45 13.96
CA ILE A 65 2.67 -2.72 14.92
C ILE A 65 2.21 -2.99 16.35
N ASP A 66 0.88 -2.98 16.61
CA ASP A 66 0.35 -3.24 17.93
C ASP A 66 0.63 -4.67 18.39
N GLU A 67 0.51 -5.65 17.50
CA GLU A 67 0.89 -7.05 17.72
C GLU A 67 2.37 -7.18 18.08
N ASN A 68 3.27 -6.59 17.29
CA ASN A 68 4.71 -6.61 17.56
C ASN A 68 5.04 -5.93 18.91
N LEU A 69 4.40 -4.82 19.25
CA LEU A 69 4.61 -4.16 20.52
C LEU A 69 4.23 -5.07 21.70
N VAL A 70 3.12 -5.79 21.61
CA VAL A 70 2.69 -6.76 22.63
C VAL A 70 3.71 -7.89 22.77
N GLU A 71 4.20 -8.44 21.66
CA GLU A 71 5.22 -9.50 21.66
C GLU A 71 6.53 -9.07 22.35
N TYR A 72 6.93 -7.81 22.15
CA TYR A 72 8.13 -7.25 22.79
C TYR A 72 7.86 -6.71 24.20
N GLY A 73 6.63 -6.84 24.73
CA GLY A 73 6.27 -6.32 26.05
C GLY A 73 6.31 -4.79 26.13
N LEU A 74 6.12 -4.11 25.01
CA LEU A 74 6.14 -2.66 24.89
C LEU A 74 4.72 -2.10 24.78
N THR A 75 4.53 -0.90 25.29
CA THR A 75 3.31 -0.11 25.11
C THR A 75 3.66 1.29 24.63
N THR A 76 2.85 1.85 23.77
CA THR A 76 3.02 3.23 23.30
C THR A 76 1.70 3.98 23.45
N PRO A 77 1.70 5.20 24.02
CA PRO A 77 0.49 6.00 24.11
C PRO A 77 0.09 6.54 22.73
N TYR A 78 -1.19 6.79 22.59
CA TYR A 78 -1.76 7.55 21.48
C TYR A 78 -2.20 8.93 21.97
N HIS A 79 -1.96 9.95 21.16
CA HIS A 79 -2.49 11.28 21.38
C HIS A 79 -3.13 11.79 20.08
N ASN A 80 -4.40 12.18 20.13
CA ASN A 80 -5.17 12.61 18.94
C ASN A 80 -5.10 11.62 17.76
N GLY A 81 -5.15 10.30 18.05
CA GLY A 81 -5.11 9.24 17.05
C GLY A 81 -3.74 8.95 16.45
N LEU A 82 -2.68 9.66 16.89
CA LEU A 82 -1.31 9.41 16.48
C LEU A 82 -0.54 8.70 17.62
N ARG A 83 0.26 7.71 17.26
CA ARG A 83 1.13 6.99 18.18
C ARG A 83 2.31 7.87 18.58
N VAL A 84 2.65 7.89 19.85
CA VAL A 84 3.94 8.42 20.31
C VAL A 84 4.99 7.32 20.13
N THR A 85 5.84 7.45 19.12
CA THR A 85 6.78 6.39 18.74
C THR A 85 8.12 6.59 19.44
N THR A 86 8.40 5.77 20.45
CA THR A 86 9.71 5.76 21.12
C THR A 86 10.77 5.07 20.24
N ARG A 87 12.04 5.13 20.65
CA ARG A 87 13.13 4.46 19.96
C ARG A 87 12.95 2.94 19.90
N GLU A 88 12.47 2.35 21.01
CA GLU A 88 12.20 0.92 21.11
C GLU A 88 11.01 0.53 20.21
N ALA A 89 9.93 1.32 20.27
CA ALA A 89 8.75 1.10 19.44
C ALA A 89 9.02 1.27 17.94
N LEU A 90 9.98 2.12 17.56
CA LEU A 90 10.33 2.32 16.16
C LEU A 90 10.79 1.00 15.50
N ARG A 91 11.46 0.12 16.24
CA ARG A 91 11.86 -1.18 15.71
C ARG A 91 10.65 -2.04 15.36
N CYS A 92 9.65 -2.11 16.24
CA CYS A 92 8.40 -2.82 15.98
C CYS A 92 7.68 -2.24 14.75
N VAL A 93 7.72 -0.91 14.57
CA VAL A 93 7.16 -0.24 13.38
C VAL A 93 7.89 -0.69 12.13
N MET A 94 9.22 -0.66 12.13
CA MET A 94 10.03 -1.04 10.97
C MET A 94 9.82 -2.52 10.59
N ASP A 95 9.76 -3.41 11.57
CA ASP A 95 9.56 -4.84 11.35
C ASP A 95 8.17 -5.10 10.75
N ALA A 96 7.10 -4.52 11.32
CA ALA A 96 5.73 -4.66 10.81
C ALA A 96 5.58 -4.13 9.39
N VAL A 97 6.09 -2.93 9.14
CA VAL A 97 6.01 -2.29 7.83
C VAL A 97 6.80 -3.06 6.77
N GLY A 98 8.00 -3.52 7.13
CA GLY A 98 8.84 -4.33 6.24
C GLY A 98 8.17 -5.64 5.87
N ALA A 99 7.56 -6.33 6.84
CA ALA A 99 6.83 -7.58 6.63
C ALA A 99 5.65 -7.39 5.67
N ILE A 100 4.79 -6.39 5.91
CA ILE A 100 3.63 -6.10 5.05
C ILE A 100 4.08 -5.79 3.61
N ARG A 101 5.11 -4.95 3.45
CA ARG A 101 5.62 -4.63 2.11
C ARG A 101 6.04 -5.88 1.36
N LEU A 102 6.84 -6.74 2.00
CA LEU A 102 7.29 -8.00 1.40
C LEU A 102 6.12 -8.95 1.08
N GLU A 103 5.10 -8.99 1.93
CA GLU A 103 3.90 -9.78 1.70
C GLU A 103 3.14 -9.29 0.45
N ILE A 104 2.95 -7.98 0.32
CA ILE A 104 2.30 -7.39 -0.86
C ILE A 104 3.11 -7.70 -2.13
N GLU A 105 4.43 -7.49 -2.10
CA GLU A 105 5.32 -7.80 -3.23
C GLU A 105 5.27 -9.29 -3.60
N ALA A 106 5.27 -10.18 -2.61
CA ALA A 106 5.17 -11.62 -2.83
C ALA A 106 3.84 -12.00 -3.48
N LEU A 107 2.72 -11.48 -2.99
CA LEU A 107 1.40 -11.74 -3.55
C LEU A 107 1.28 -11.27 -5.00
N LEU A 108 1.83 -10.09 -5.33
CA LEU A 108 1.88 -9.59 -6.71
C LEU A 108 2.77 -10.48 -7.60
N SER A 109 3.86 -11.00 -7.06
CA SER A 109 4.82 -11.85 -7.80
C SER A 109 4.33 -13.28 -8.02
N MET A 110 3.41 -13.79 -7.21
CA MET A 110 2.92 -15.18 -7.30
C MET A 110 2.08 -15.46 -8.55
N GLY A 111 1.83 -14.48 -9.42
CA GLY A 111 1.15 -14.65 -10.68
C GLY A 111 -0.32 -15.08 -10.55
N LEU A 112 -0.92 -14.87 -9.39
CA LEU A 112 -2.35 -15.09 -9.11
C LEU A 112 -2.84 -16.49 -9.54
N SER A 113 -2.10 -17.53 -9.15
CA SER A 113 -2.47 -18.93 -9.39
C SER A 113 -3.92 -19.20 -8.97
N ASN A 114 -4.63 -20.01 -9.75
CA ASN A 114 -6.04 -20.33 -9.57
C ASN A 114 -7.03 -19.16 -9.76
N SER A 115 -6.65 -18.15 -10.55
CA SER A 115 -7.52 -17.04 -10.91
C SER A 115 -7.55 -16.83 -12.42
N PRO A 116 -8.54 -16.09 -12.96
CA PRO A 116 -8.54 -15.65 -14.36
C PRO A 116 -7.32 -14.80 -14.74
N MET A 117 -6.59 -14.26 -13.76
CA MET A 117 -5.38 -13.47 -13.93
C MET A 117 -4.10 -14.32 -13.87
N TYR A 118 -4.22 -15.65 -13.95
CA TYR A 118 -3.07 -16.56 -13.99
C TYR A 118 -2.06 -16.15 -15.06
N GLY A 119 -0.80 -16.07 -14.65
CA GLY A 119 0.30 -15.67 -15.54
C GLY A 119 0.46 -14.17 -15.73
N ALA A 120 -0.36 -13.33 -15.09
CA ALA A 120 -0.12 -11.90 -15.06
C ALA A 120 1.22 -11.61 -14.37
N LYS A 121 2.14 -10.99 -15.12
CA LYS A 121 3.40 -10.48 -14.55
C LYS A 121 3.17 -9.06 -14.10
N ILE A 122 3.29 -8.84 -12.80
CA ILE A 122 3.10 -7.53 -12.20
C ILE A 122 4.42 -7.10 -11.59
N ASP A 123 5.05 -6.12 -12.20
CA ASP A 123 6.26 -5.49 -11.68
C ASP A 123 5.86 -4.40 -10.68
N ALA A 124 6.28 -4.56 -9.44
CA ALA A 124 6.16 -3.55 -8.41
C ALA A 124 7.54 -3.06 -7.98
N VAL A 125 7.65 -1.77 -7.74
CA VAL A 125 8.86 -1.16 -7.19
C VAL A 125 8.54 -0.44 -5.90
N SER A 126 9.31 -0.70 -4.86
CA SER A 126 9.26 0.03 -3.60
C SER A 126 10.51 0.87 -3.41
N GLY A 127 10.39 1.93 -2.61
CA GLY A 127 11.52 2.83 -2.38
C GLY A 127 11.20 3.98 -1.42
N ASN A 128 12.22 4.79 -1.17
CA ASN A 128 12.18 5.93 -0.25
C ASN A 128 11.68 7.21 -0.94
N PHE A 129 10.48 7.16 -1.49
CA PHE A 129 9.88 8.29 -2.22
C PHE A 129 9.30 9.39 -1.30
N ILE A 130 9.23 9.12 0.00
CA ILE A 130 8.68 10.02 1.00
C ILE A 130 9.79 10.38 1.99
N THR A 131 9.95 11.68 2.27
CA THR A 131 10.86 12.17 3.30
C THR A 131 10.04 12.65 4.49
N ALA A 132 10.38 12.20 5.68
CA ALA A 132 9.74 12.61 6.92
C ALA A 132 10.46 13.81 7.57
N LYS A 133 9.73 14.49 8.45
CA LYS A 133 10.23 15.43 9.45
C LYS A 133 9.68 15.01 10.80
N PRO A 134 10.34 15.36 11.92
CA PRO A 134 9.80 15.14 13.25
C PRO A 134 8.42 15.80 13.40
N TYR A 135 7.45 15.09 13.94
CA TYR A 135 6.15 15.67 14.31
C TYR A 135 6.30 16.73 15.42
N GLY A 136 7.25 16.50 16.33
CA GLY A 136 7.65 17.44 17.36
C GLY A 136 6.76 17.37 18.60
N VAL A 137 6.56 18.55 19.22
CA VAL A 137 5.68 18.70 20.40
C VAL A 137 4.37 19.34 19.95
N ARG A 138 3.24 18.70 20.31
CA ARG A 138 1.89 19.20 20.05
C ARG A 138 1.04 19.04 21.31
N ASP A 139 0.28 20.06 21.65
CA ASP A 139 -0.60 20.06 22.83
C ASP A 139 0.12 19.65 24.14
N GLY A 140 1.41 20.05 24.28
CA GLY A 140 2.24 19.68 25.41
C GLY A 140 2.78 18.24 25.39
N VAL A 141 2.48 17.45 24.38
CA VAL A 141 2.96 16.07 24.22
C VAL A 141 4.13 16.02 23.25
N ALA A 142 5.25 15.45 23.68
CA ALA A 142 6.40 15.17 22.82
C ALA A 142 6.20 13.83 22.09
N PHE A 143 6.14 13.87 20.75
CA PHE A 143 5.86 12.70 19.92
C PHE A 143 7.09 11.83 19.62
N ALA A 144 8.24 12.15 20.22
CA ALA A 144 9.50 11.43 20.08
C ALA A 144 9.91 11.23 18.60
N LEU A 145 9.89 10.00 18.11
CA LEU A 145 10.28 9.64 16.73
C LEU A 145 9.07 9.53 15.78
N THR A 146 7.90 9.96 16.19
CA THR A 146 6.76 10.06 15.26
C THR A 146 7.06 11.10 14.18
N GLY A 147 6.88 10.71 12.93
CA GLY A 147 7.12 11.55 11.77
C GLY A 147 5.85 12.18 11.21
N ASP A 148 6.07 13.23 10.44
CA ASP A 148 5.09 13.85 9.55
C ASP A 148 5.71 13.95 8.16
N VAL A 149 4.91 13.93 7.10
CA VAL A 149 5.43 14.03 5.73
C VAL A 149 6.03 15.42 5.50
N ARG A 150 7.31 15.45 5.13
CA ARG A 150 8.00 16.66 4.71
C ARG A 150 7.89 16.89 3.21
N ALA A 151 8.13 15.83 2.43
CA ALA A 151 8.10 15.91 0.98
C ALA A 151 7.78 14.52 0.38
N VAL A 152 7.15 14.54 -0.78
CA VAL A 152 6.94 13.37 -1.64
C VAL A 152 7.66 13.63 -2.96
N ASP A 153 8.56 12.75 -3.36
CA ASP A 153 9.28 12.85 -4.63
C ASP A 153 8.39 12.34 -5.78
N THR A 154 7.49 13.19 -6.21
CA THR A 154 6.52 12.88 -7.27
C THR A 154 7.18 12.65 -8.61
N GLU A 155 8.34 13.25 -8.88
CA GLU A 155 9.04 13.06 -10.15
C GLU A 155 9.68 11.67 -10.23
N VAL A 156 10.29 11.22 -9.14
CA VAL A 156 10.83 9.85 -9.06
C VAL A 156 9.70 8.82 -9.12
N ILE A 157 8.56 9.06 -8.44
CA ILE A 157 7.38 8.18 -8.55
C ILE A 157 6.90 8.09 -10.00
N LYS A 158 6.73 9.21 -10.71
CA LYS A 158 6.32 9.24 -12.11
C LYS A 158 7.31 8.50 -13.02
N LYS A 159 8.62 8.69 -12.80
CA LYS A 159 9.67 7.99 -13.54
C LYS A 159 9.60 6.48 -13.34
N ASN A 160 9.37 6.03 -12.10
CA ASN A 160 9.18 4.61 -11.83
C ASN A 160 7.91 4.07 -12.48
N LEU A 161 6.79 4.80 -12.42
CA LEU A 161 5.53 4.42 -13.07
C LEU A 161 5.61 4.41 -14.62
N ALA A 162 6.66 4.94 -15.21
CA ALA A 162 6.90 4.80 -16.66
C ALA A 162 7.43 3.40 -17.01
N ASN A 163 8.17 2.75 -16.09
CA ASN A 163 8.83 1.47 -16.31
C ASN A 163 8.17 0.33 -15.53
N HIS A 164 7.53 0.64 -14.40
CA HIS A 164 6.87 -0.33 -13.53
C HIS A 164 5.40 0.09 -13.34
N PRO A 165 4.44 -0.82 -13.50
CA PRO A 165 3.02 -0.48 -13.37
C PRO A 165 2.60 -0.13 -11.95
N ILE A 166 3.33 -0.60 -10.95
CA ILE A 166 3.01 -0.42 -9.53
C ILE A 166 4.20 0.18 -8.79
N VAL A 167 3.93 1.24 -8.02
CA VAL A 167 4.88 1.83 -7.07
C VAL A 167 4.31 1.69 -5.66
N ILE A 168 5.12 1.17 -4.74
CA ILE A 168 4.78 1.03 -3.33
C ILE A 168 5.69 2.00 -2.55
N PRO A 169 5.24 3.22 -2.24
CA PRO A 169 5.97 4.10 -1.37
C PRO A 169 5.98 3.51 0.04
N GLY A 170 7.16 3.27 0.57
CA GLY A 170 7.28 2.83 1.95
C GLY A 170 6.73 3.89 2.90
N PRO A 171 6.13 3.50 4.01
CA PRO A 171 5.93 4.42 5.12
C PRO A 171 7.30 4.85 5.64
N THR A 172 7.43 6.10 5.92
CA THR A 172 8.64 6.74 6.46
C THR A 172 8.51 6.97 7.95
#